data_39c4dced979b17ca03065dcf8cfef963
#
_entry.id   39c4dced979b17ca03065dcf8cfef963
#
_cell.length_a   1.000
_cell.length_b   1.000
_cell.length_c   1.000
_cell.angle_alpha   90.00
_cell.angle_beta   90.00
_cell.angle_gamma   90.00
#
_symmetry.space_group_name_H-M   'P 1'
#
loop_
_entity.id
_entity.type
_entity.pdbx_description
1 polymer ?
#
loop_
_entity_poly.entity_id
_entity_poly.type
_entity_poly.pdbx_seq_one_letter_code
_entity_poly.pdbx_strand_id
1 'polypeptide(L)'
;MDAFTARDVDELLQKRRTAARERAAKRKADAYAADPLLKETDDEIALLKVEKFRAMRNGQPYEQTDKKLAELKEKYIARLAENGLTPEDLEAQYTCPICKDTGYTKDGRCSCCTGMIYELMYRGACLDPAGEQRFENCKSDIFGGDDEAGCRQRAAMEKLT
;
A
#
# COMPACT_ATOMS: atom_id res chain seq x y z
N MET A 1 -7.91 -26.85 9.62
CA MET A 1 -7.77 -25.71 8.69
C MET A 1 -8.08 -24.46 9.48
N ASP A 2 -7.07 -23.69 9.84
CA ASP A 2 -7.30 -22.45 10.58
C ASP A 2 -7.97 -21.44 9.65
N ALA A 3 -9.13 -20.93 10.07
CA ALA A 3 -9.88 -19.95 9.31
C ALA A 3 -9.06 -18.67 9.19
N PHE A 4 -8.72 -18.24 7.97
CA PHE A 4 -8.08 -16.97 7.71
C PHE A 4 -8.95 -15.83 8.28
N THR A 5 -8.32 -14.97 9.06
CA THR A 5 -8.98 -13.87 9.74
C THR A 5 -8.54 -12.52 9.15
N ALA A 6 -9.30 -11.47 9.43
CA ALA A 6 -8.89 -10.11 9.09
C ALA A 6 -7.51 -9.74 9.67
N ARG A 7 -7.11 -10.39 10.77
CA ARG A 7 -5.81 -10.23 11.42
C ARG A 7 -4.66 -10.70 10.54
N ASP A 8 -4.85 -11.80 9.79
CA ASP A 8 -3.82 -12.32 8.89
C ASP A 8 -3.53 -11.34 7.75
N VAL A 9 -4.57 -10.63 7.28
CA VAL A 9 -4.41 -9.56 6.26
C VAL A 9 -3.64 -8.38 6.83
N ASP A 10 -3.95 -7.96 8.07
CA ASP A 10 -3.24 -6.86 8.73
C ASP A 10 -1.76 -7.21 8.94
N GLU A 11 -1.44 -8.45 9.34
CA GLU A 11 -0.06 -8.92 9.45
C GLU A 11 0.67 -8.95 8.10
N LEU A 12 0.00 -9.38 7.03
CA LEU A 12 0.55 -9.37 5.67
C LEU A 12 0.86 -7.95 5.20
N LEU A 13 -0.05 -7.01 5.42
CA LEU A 13 0.13 -5.61 5.09
C LEU A 13 1.28 -4.99 5.88
N GLN A 14 1.37 -5.29 7.16
CA GLN A 14 2.46 -4.84 8.02
C GLN A 14 3.82 -5.37 7.52
N LYS A 15 3.91 -6.66 7.17
CA LYS A 15 5.13 -7.26 6.58
C LYS A 15 5.52 -6.56 5.28
N ARG A 16 4.56 -6.31 4.36
CA ARG A 16 4.80 -5.57 3.10
C ARG A 16 5.34 -4.17 3.37
N ARG A 17 4.72 -3.45 4.30
CA ARG A 17 5.11 -2.09 4.69
C ARG A 17 6.51 -2.04 5.29
N THR A 18 6.84 -2.98 6.19
CA THR A 18 8.16 -3.09 6.79
C THR A 18 9.21 -3.38 5.73
N ALA A 19 8.98 -4.37 4.87
CA ALA A 19 9.90 -4.72 3.79
C ALA A 19 10.11 -3.56 2.79
N ALA A 20 9.06 -2.75 2.50
CA ALA A 20 9.19 -1.57 1.65
C ALA A 20 10.10 -0.51 2.29
N ARG A 21 9.95 -0.27 3.60
CA ARG A 21 10.80 0.66 4.36
C ARG A 21 12.25 0.18 4.47
N GLU A 22 12.46 -1.10 4.73
CA GLU A 22 13.80 -1.70 4.80
C GLU A 22 14.53 -1.60 3.46
N ARG A 23 13.83 -1.87 2.34
CA ARG A 23 14.39 -1.68 1.00
C ARG A 23 14.77 -0.23 0.73
N ALA A 24 13.93 0.73 1.13
CA ALA A 24 14.23 2.15 0.99
C ALA A 24 15.43 2.57 1.87
N ALA A 25 15.46 2.12 3.13
CA ALA A 25 16.57 2.39 4.04
C ALA A 25 17.89 1.82 3.50
N LYS A 26 17.86 0.62 2.92
CA LYS A 26 19.04 0.02 2.29
C LYS A 26 19.50 0.86 1.09
N ARG A 27 18.61 1.22 0.14
CA ARG A 27 18.96 2.07 -1.00
C ARG A 27 19.58 3.40 -0.56
N LYS A 28 18.99 4.00 0.48
CA LYS A 28 19.51 5.25 1.07
C LYS A 28 20.91 5.06 1.67
N ALA A 29 21.13 3.98 2.40
CA ALA A 29 22.43 3.65 2.96
C ALA A 29 23.49 3.39 1.86
N ASP A 30 23.11 2.66 0.81
CA ASP A 30 24.00 2.38 -0.33
C ASP A 30 24.36 3.70 -1.07
N ALA A 31 23.40 4.61 -1.28
CA ALA A 31 23.63 5.92 -1.87
C ALA A 31 24.59 6.79 -1.02
N TYR A 32 24.43 6.76 0.30
CA TYR A 32 25.29 7.51 1.22
C TYR A 32 26.70 6.91 1.35
N ALA A 33 26.82 5.60 1.19
CA ALA A 33 28.12 4.95 1.13
C ALA A 33 28.87 5.31 -0.15
N ALA A 34 28.15 5.46 -1.27
CA ALA A 34 28.73 5.87 -2.55
C ALA A 34 29.11 7.37 -2.55
N ASP A 35 28.31 8.22 -1.92
CA ASP A 35 28.54 9.66 -1.84
C ASP A 35 28.27 10.19 -0.43
N PRO A 36 29.30 10.31 0.44
CA PRO A 36 29.16 10.80 1.81
C PRO A 36 28.58 12.23 1.92
N LEU A 37 28.81 13.10 0.91
CA LEU A 37 28.27 14.46 0.92
C LEU A 37 26.73 14.50 0.80
N LEU A 38 26.13 13.48 0.19
CA LEU A 38 24.67 13.32 0.22
C LEU A 38 24.14 13.15 1.64
N LYS A 39 24.86 12.36 2.46
CA LYS A 39 24.50 12.18 3.87
C LYS A 39 24.65 13.46 4.66
N GLU A 40 25.77 14.14 4.51
CA GLU A 40 26.03 15.41 5.21
C GLU A 40 24.96 16.46 4.89
N THR A 41 24.59 16.58 3.60
CA THR A 41 23.52 17.50 3.16
C THR A 41 22.15 17.11 3.72
N ASP A 42 21.81 15.81 3.74
CA ASP A 42 20.53 15.35 4.32
C ASP A 42 20.47 15.58 5.84
N ASP A 43 21.58 15.34 6.55
CA ASP A 43 21.70 15.59 7.98
C ASP A 43 21.53 17.09 8.29
N GLU A 44 22.13 17.99 7.48
CA GLU A 44 21.95 19.44 7.60
C GLU A 44 20.50 19.88 7.32
N ILE A 45 19.87 19.31 6.28
CA ILE A 45 18.45 19.54 5.99
C ILE A 45 17.57 19.08 7.17
N ALA A 46 17.89 17.95 7.81
CA ALA A 46 17.16 17.46 8.97
C ALA A 46 17.28 18.40 10.17
N LEU A 47 18.47 18.90 10.43
CA LEU A 47 18.73 19.88 11.51
C LEU A 47 17.94 21.17 11.28
N LEU A 48 18.00 21.74 10.07
CA LEU A 48 17.26 22.97 9.74
C LEU A 48 15.73 22.79 9.83
N LYS A 49 15.21 21.61 9.50
CA LYS A 49 13.78 21.31 9.71
C LYS A 49 13.41 21.35 11.19
N VAL A 50 14.25 20.80 12.07
CA VAL A 50 14.03 20.85 13.52
C VAL A 50 14.12 22.29 14.04
N GLU A 51 15.10 23.07 13.59
CA GLU A 51 15.22 24.48 13.95
C GLU A 51 14.00 25.29 13.51
N LYS A 52 13.56 25.12 12.27
CA LYS A 52 12.33 25.74 11.77
C LYS A 52 11.14 25.39 12.64
N PHE A 53 10.94 24.13 12.97
CA PHE A 53 9.83 23.69 13.83
C PHE A 53 9.90 24.34 15.22
N ARG A 54 11.10 24.45 15.82
CA ARG A 54 11.31 25.12 17.11
C ARG A 54 10.98 26.62 17.02
N ALA A 55 11.45 27.30 15.97
CA ALA A 55 11.16 28.72 15.73
C ALA A 55 9.65 28.96 15.59
N MET A 56 8.97 28.15 14.76
CA MET A 56 7.51 28.22 14.60
C MET A 56 6.77 28.06 15.94
N ARG A 57 7.16 27.06 16.74
CA ARG A 57 6.52 26.81 18.05
C ARG A 57 6.75 27.97 19.03
N ASN A 58 7.87 28.66 18.94
CA ASN A 58 8.26 29.76 19.82
C ASN A 58 7.83 31.14 19.27
N GLY A 59 7.11 31.20 18.12
CA GLY A 59 6.69 32.43 17.47
C GLY A 59 7.85 33.27 16.94
N GLN A 60 9.00 32.63 16.67
CA GLN A 60 10.19 33.32 16.12
C GLN A 60 10.18 33.34 14.59
N PRO A 61 10.79 34.31 13.92
CA PRO A 61 10.91 34.37 12.48
C PRO A 61 11.76 33.20 11.98
N TYR A 62 11.35 32.57 10.87
CA TYR A 62 12.01 31.39 10.28
C TYR A 62 12.27 31.53 8.77
N GLU A 63 12.03 32.71 8.18
CA GLU A 63 12.17 32.95 6.74
C GLU A 63 13.60 32.69 6.23
N GLN A 64 14.62 33.01 7.03
CA GLN A 64 16.01 32.73 6.68
C GLN A 64 16.31 31.22 6.69
N THR A 65 15.75 30.49 7.65
CA THR A 65 15.88 29.05 7.73
C THR A 65 15.18 28.38 6.54
N ASP A 66 14.04 28.92 6.10
CA ASP A 66 13.33 28.43 4.91
C ASP A 66 14.13 28.62 3.63
N LYS A 67 14.78 29.76 3.43
CA LYS A 67 15.62 29.99 2.27
C LYS A 67 16.80 29.03 2.23
N LYS A 68 17.54 28.89 3.35
CA LYS A 68 18.64 27.90 3.45
C LYS A 68 18.17 26.48 3.18
N LEU A 69 17.00 26.11 3.69
CA LEU A 69 16.43 24.79 3.52
C LEU A 69 16.04 24.52 2.05
N ALA A 70 15.56 25.53 1.33
CA ALA A 70 15.28 25.43 -0.11
C ALA A 70 16.59 25.24 -0.91
N GLU A 71 17.61 26.07 -0.66
CA GLU A 71 18.92 25.96 -1.32
C GLU A 71 19.59 24.59 -1.09
N LEU A 72 19.54 24.07 0.14
CA LEU A 72 20.11 22.75 0.44
C LEU A 72 19.34 21.61 -0.21
N LYS A 73 18.01 21.70 -0.29
CA LYS A 73 17.21 20.73 -1.00
C LYS A 73 17.53 20.69 -2.50
N GLU A 74 17.71 21.85 -3.13
CA GLU A 74 18.11 21.92 -4.54
C GLU A 74 19.48 21.28 -4.75
N LYS A 75 20.46 21.58 -3.89
CA LYS A 75 21.78 20.95 -3.92
C LYS A 75 21.71 19.43 -3.74
N TYR A 76 20.87 18.96 -2.81
CA TYR A 76 20.68 17.55 -2.56
C TYR A 76 20.09 16.84 -3.78
N ILE A 77 19.06 17.43 -4.41
CA ILE A 77 18.43 16.88 -5.62
C ILE A 77 19.41 16.85 -6.79
N ALA A 78 20.17 17.95 -7.01
CA ALA A 78 21.18 17.99 -8.05
C ALA A 78 22.23 16.90 -7.89
N ARG A 79 22.69 16.69 -6.63
CA ARG A 79 23.68 15.67 -6.33
C ARG A 79 23.14 14.24 -6.44
N LEU A 80 21.88 14.01 -6.12
CA LEU A 80 21.21 12.74 -6.40
C LEU A 80 21.19 12.45 -7.91
N ALA A 81 20.86 13.46 -8.73
CA ALA A 81 20.83 13.32 -10.18
C ALA A 81 22.21 13.01 -10.77
N GLU A 82 23.31 13.60 -10.23
CA GLU A 82 24.68 13.25 -10.60
C GLU A 82 25.00 11.78 -10.34
N ASN A 83 24.39 11.18 -9.31
CA ASN A 83 24.51 9.76 -8.98
C ASN A 83 23.45 8.88 -9.72
N GLY A 84 22.68 9.46 -10.65
CA GLY A 84 21.65 8.73 -11.40
C GLY A 84 20.43 8.33 -10.57
N LEU A 85 20.20 9.01 -9.44
CA LEU A 85 19.11 8.75 -8.51
C LEU A 85 18.12 9.91 -8.49
N THR A 86 16.87 9.59 -8.14
CA THR A 86 15.82 10.56 -7.85
C THR A 86 15.42 10.48 -6.38
N PRO A 87 14.82 11.53 -5.79
CA PRO A 87 14.31 11.47 -4.42
C PRO A 87 13.33 10.30 -4.21
N GLU A 88 12.50 9.99 -5.22
CA GLU A 88 11.53 8.90 -5.20
C GLU A 88 12.20 7.51 -5.09
N ASP A 89 13.41 7.35 -5.64
CA ASP A 89 14.17 6.09 -5.54
C ASP A 89 14.56 5.78 -4.10
N LEU A 90 14.74 6.81 -3.27
CA LEU A 90 15.10 6.67 -1.86
C LEU A 90 13.89 6.55 -0.94
N GLU A 91 12.68 6.77 -1.47
CA GLU A 91 11.45 6.61 -0.69
C GLU A 91 10.96 5.16 -0.66
N ALA A 92 10.12 4.85 0.34
CA ALA A 92 9.50 3.54 0.46
C ALA A 92 8.42 3.36 -0.63
N GLN A 93 8.66 2.41 -1.52
CA GLN A 93 7.72 2.04 -2.58
C GLN A 93 6.73 1.00 -2.04
N TYR A 94 5.52 1.45 -1.76
CA TYR A 94 4.43 0.62 -1.24
C TYR A 94 3.68 -0.08 -2.36
N THR A 95 3.14 -1.27 -2.08
CA THR A 95 2.33 -2.04 -3.05
C THR A 95 1.02 -1.32 -3.35
N CYS A 96 0.37 -0.76 -2.33
CA CYS A 96 -0.82 0.04 -2.50
C CYS A 96 -0.49 1.54 -2.41
N PRO A 97 -0.67 2.31 -3.49
CA PRO A 97 -0.38 3.74 -3.46
C PRO A 97 -1.39 4.54 -2.62
N ILE A 98 -2.62 4.02 -2.46
CA ILE A 98 -3.71 4.72 -1.75
C ILE A 98 -3.46 4.70 -0.24
N CYS A 99 -3.35 3.50 0.36
CA CYS A 99 -3.21 3.36 1.81
C CYS A 99 -1.74 3.20 2.25
N LYS A 100 -0.79 3.09 1.33
CA LYS A 100 0.63 2.82 1.63
C LYS A 100 0.81 1.59 2.52
N ASP A 101 0.09 0.52 2.16
CA ASP A 101 0.06 -0.77 2.84
C ASP A 101 -0.33 -0.68 4.34
N THR A 102 -1.14 0.33 4.72
CA THR A 102 -1.74 0.40 6.05
C THR A 102 -3.05 -0.38 6.14
N GLY A 103 -3.69 -0.65 5.01
CA GLY A 103 -5.02 -1.26 4.94
C GLY A 103 -6.18 -0.30 5.17
N TYR A 104 -5.91 0.95 5.57
CA TYR A 104 -6.93 1.93 5.95
C TYR A 104 -6.73 3.27 5.24
N THR A 105 -7.84 3.94 4.98
CA THR A 105 -7.94 5.31 4.47
C THR A 105 -8.73 6.16 5.46
N LYS A 106 -8.95 7.44 5.15
CA LYS A 106 -9.81 8.31 5.97
C LYS A 106 -11.26 7.83 6.01
N ASP A 107 -11.71 7.17 4.94
CA ASP A 107 -13.09 6.71 4.75
C ASP A 107 -13.32 5.28 5.25
N GLY A 108 -12.30 4.63 5.81
CA GLY A 108 -12.37 3.27 6.32
C GLY A 108 -11.34 2.31 5.70
N ARG A 109 -11.71 1.04 5.54
CA ARG A 109 -10.82 0.04 4.93
C ARG A 109 -10.54 0.35 3.48
N CYS A 110 -9.26 0.25 3.10
CA CYS A 110 -8.84 0.40 1.72
C CYS A 110 -9.34 -0.78 0.86
N SER A 111 -9.66 -0.51 -0.39
CA SER A 111 -10.08 -1.54 -1.36
C SER A 111 -9.06 -2.67 -1.52
N CYS A 112 -7.76 -2.39 -1.42
CA CYS A 112 -6.73 -3.42 -1.44
C CYS A 112 -6.85 -4.40 -0.28
N CYS A 113 -7.16 -3.91 0.94
CA CYS A 113 -7.38 -4.74 2.12
C CYS A 113 -8.65 -5.58 1.98
N THR A 114 -9.75 -4.96 1.51
CA THR A 114 -11.02 -5.65 1.27
C THR A 114 -10.85 -6.76 0.22
N GLY A 115 -10.13 -6.48 -0.88
CA GLY A 115 -9.82 -7.48 -1.91
C GLY A 115 -9.03 -8.67 -1.37
N MET A 116 -8.01 -8.43 -0.53
CA MET A 116 -7.24 -9.50 0.09
C MET A 116 -8.09 -10.35 1.06
N ILE A 117 -9.00 -9.73 1.81
CA ILE A 117 -9.91 -10.46 2.69
C ILE A 117 -10.79 -11.39 1.86
N TYR A 118 -11.39 -10.89 0.78
CA TYR A 118 -12.21 -11.72 -0.10
C TYR A 118 -11.40 -12.85 -0.73
N GLU A 119 -10.20 -12.58 -1.23
CA GLU A 119 -9.32 -13.59 -1.81
C GLU A 119 -9.01 -14.71 -0.80
N LEU A 120 -8.70 -14.36 0.45
CA LEU A 120 -8.45 -15.34 1.50
C LEU A 120 -9.72 -16.12 1.89
N MET A 121 -10.87 -15.46 1.93
CA MET A 121 -12.15 -16.13 2.18
C MET A 121 -12.50 -17.14 1.07
N TYR A 122 -12.29 -16.75 -0.21
CA TYR A 122 -12.50 -17.66 -1.34
C TYR A 122 -11.57 -18.88 -1.28
N ARG A 123 -10.29 -18.67 -1.02
CA ARG A 123 -9.32 -19.77 -0.85
C ARG A 123 -9.66 -20.66 0.34
N GLY A 124 -10.08 -20.09 1.46
CA GLY A 124 -10.50 -20.83 2.66
C GLY A 124 -11.78 -21.64 2.46
N ALA A 125 -12.68 -21.16 1.60
CA ALA A 125 -13.91 -21.86 1.21
C ALA A 125 -13.67 -22.93 0.13
N CYS A 126 -12.42 -23.16 -0.29
CA CYS A 126 -12.05 -24.02 -1.41
C CYS A 126 -12.77 -23.65 -2.73
N LEU A 127 -13.19 -22.40 -2.88
CA LEU A 127 -13.75 -21.87 -4.11
C LEU A 127 -12.58 -21.48 -5.02
N ASP A 128 -12.47 -22.13 -6.16
CA ASP A 128 -11.49 -21.75 -7.17
C ASP A 128 -12.00 -20.53 -7.95
N PRO A 129 -11.36 -19.35 -7.83
CA PRO A 129 -11.78 -18.16 -8.58
C PRO A 129 -11.62 -18.31 -10.10
N ALA A 130 -10.78 -19.28 -10.54
CA ALA A 130 -10.61 -19.64 -11.95
C ALA A 130 -11.45 -20.86 -12.35
N GLY A 131 -12.19 -21.44 -11.41
CA GLY A 131 -12.99 -22.64 -11.64
C GLY A 131 -14.17 -22.42 -12.59
N GLU A 132 -14.78 -23.52 -13.00
CA GLU A 132 -15.91 -23.57 -13.91
C GLU A 132 -17.23 -23.00 -13.31
N GLN A 133 -17.15 -22.42 -12.11
CA GLN A 133 -18.30 -21.83 -11.39
C GLN A 133 -18.61 -20.43 -11.95
N ARG A 134 -19.15 -20.40 -13.15
CA ARG A 134 -19.66 -19.19 -13.80
C ARG A 134 -21.17 -19.30 -13.96
N PHE A 135 -21.85 -18.16 -14.01
CA PHE A 135 -23.30 -18.14 -14.27
C PHE A 135 -23.67 -18.86 -15.57
N GLU A 136 -22.80 -18.76 -16.60
CA GLU A 136 -22.97 -19.46 -17.88
C GLU A 136 -22.90 -20.98 -17.75
N ASN A 137 -22.23 -21.49 -16.71
CA ASN A 137 -22.10 -22.94 -16.44
C ASN A 137 -23.06 -23.40 -15.34
N CYS A 138 -23.98 -22.54 -14.90
CA CYS A 138 -24.97 -22.88 -13.88
C CYS A 138 -25.98 -23.87 -14.46
N LYS A 139 -25.97 -25.11 -13.94
CA LYS A 139 -26.93 -26.13 -14.32
C LYS A 139 -28.19 -25.91 -13.52
N SER A 140 -29.26 -25.50 -14.17
CA SER A 140 -30.57 -25.30 -13.54
C SER A 140 -31.20 -26.61 -13.00
N ASP A 141 -30.73 -27.77 -13.48
CA ASP A 141 -31.16 -29.11 -13.08
C ASP A 141 -30.69 -29.53 -11.67
N ILE A 142 -29.74 -28.78 -11.06
CA ILE A 142 -29.29 -29.00 -9.68
C ILE A 142 -30.37 -28.61 -8.66
N PHE A 143 -31.26 -27.69 -9.03
CA PHE A 143 -32.29 -27.17 -8.15
C PHE A 143 -33.60 -27.96 -8.23
N GLY A 144 -33.82 -28.78 -7.21
CA GLY A 144 -35.09 -29.40 -6.96
C GLY A 144 -35.40 -30.65 -7.81
N GLY A 145 -36.38 -31.44 -7.34
CA GLY A 145 -36.94 -32.54 -8.06
C GLY A 145 -37.97 -32.07 -9.12
N ASP A 146 -38.68 -33.03 -9.68
CA ASP A 146 -39.76 -32.77 -10.64
C ASP A 146 -41.07 -32.29 -9.97
N ASP A 147 -41.02 -31.93 -8.69
CA ASP A 147 -42.12 -31.33 -7.96
C ASP A 147 -42.32 -29.84 -8.31
N GLU A 148 -43.45 -29.30 -7.90
CA GLU A 148 -43.83 -27.90 -8.20
C GLU A 148 -42.85 -26.90 -7.61
N ALA A 149 -42.18 -27.22 -6.50
CA ALA A 149 -41.18 -26.36 -5.86
C ALA A 149 -39.88 -26.34 -6.68
N GLY A 150 -39.42 -27.50 -7.15
CA GLY A 150 -38.25 -27.62 -8.00
C GLY A 150 -38.42 -26.92 -9.35
N CYS A 151 -39.61 -27.03 -9.96
CA CYS A 151 -39.93 -26.30 -11.18
C CYS A 151 -39.91 -24.78 -11.01
N ARG A 152 -40.39 -24.26 -9.87
CA ARG A 152 -40.34 -22.84 -9.55
C ARG A 152 -38.89 -22.33 -9.34
N GLN A 153 -38.05 -23.12 -8.69
CA GLN A 153 -36.63 -22.78 -8.46
C GLN A 153 -35.88 -22.74 -9.80
N ARG A 154 -36.06 -23.72 -10.69
CA ARG A 154 -35.45 -23.69 -12.04
C ARG A 154 -35.87 -22.46 -12.84
N ALA A 155 -37.18 -22.19 -12.89
CA ALA A 155 -37.70 -21.00 -13.58
C ALA A 155 -37.22 -19.65 -12.99
N ALA A 156 -36.90 -19.60 -11.69
CA ALA A 156 -36.30 -18.45 -11.08
C ALA A 156 -34.82 -18.24 -11.47
N MET A 157 -34.07 -19.33 -11.59
CA MET A 157 -32.68 -19.28 -12.02
C MET A 157 -32.51 -18.92 -13.49
N GLU A 158 -33.38 -19.44 -14.37
CA GLU A 158 -33.39 -19.11 -15.81
C GLU A 158 -33.65 -17.60 -16.08
N LYS A 159 -34.26 -16.88 -15.14
CA LYS A 159 -34.48 -15.44 -15.25
C LYS A 159 -33.26 -14.60 -14.80
N LEU A 160 -32.26 -15.22 -14.16
CA LEU A 160 -31.05 -14.58 -13.64
C LEU A 160 -29.84 -14.81 -14.56
N THR A 161 -29.91 -15.72 -15.50
CA THR A 161 -28.94 -16.00 -16.55
C THR A 161 -29.30 -15.27 -17.86
#